data_5c04b3d83ba2fd0a6144cac5b5e87b30
#
_entry.id   5c04b3d83ba2fd0a6144cac5b5e87b30
#
_cell.length_a   1.000
_cell.length_b   1.000
_cell.length_c   1.000
_cell.angle_alpha   90.00
_cell.angle_beta   90.00
_cell.angle_gamma   90.00
#
_symmetry.space_group_name_H-M   'P 1'
#
loop_
_entity.id
_entity.type
_entity.pdbx_description
1 polymer ?
#
loop_
_entity_poly.entity_id
_entity_poly.type
_entity_poly.pdbx_seq_one_letter_code
_entity_poly.pdbx_strand_id
1 'polypeptide(L)'
;MIRIGVIGQSGEIPIEIQQLAQEVGREIALRGAVLLSGGTNGVMEYASRGAKEANGLVVGILPGDTMDRANDYIDIPITTGLSFDYRSLILVHSSDALIMVGGGNGTLGELSAAYLNLKPVVILEPSGGWAKKVRTIAYEEAYLDERKSIKLDYAQTVKEALDIALSRIELNKR
;
A
#
# COMPACT_ATOMS: atom_id res chain seq x y z
N MET A 1 16.48 -0.46 6.58
CA MET A 1 15.32 0.43 6.77
C MET A 1 14.10 -0.30 6.20
N ILE A 2 13.01 -0.36 6.96
CA ILE A 2 11.78 -1.05 6.54
C ILE A 2 11.03 -0.18 5.52
N ARG A 3 10.48 -0.81 4.47
CA ARG A 3 9.75 -0.16 3.37
C ARG A 3 8.32 -0.69 3.34
N ILE A 4 7.37 0.17 3.64
CA ILE A 4 5.94 -0.18 3.61
C ILE A 4 5.30 0.43 2.36
N GLY A 5 4.79 -0.43 1.49
CA GLY A 5 4.02 -0.03 0.32
C GLY A 5 2.57 0.31 0.71
N VAL A 6 2.05 1.43 0.22
CA VAL A 6 0.63 1.76 0.34
C VAL A 6 -0.01 1.63 -1.03
N ILE A 7 -1.00 0.75 -1.13
CA ILE A 7 -1.79 0.52 -2.34
C ILE A 7 -3.24 0.94 -2.12
N GLY A 8 -3.82 1.57 -3.12
CA GLY A 8 -5.17 2.12 -3.07
C GLY A 8 -5.52 2.85 -4.36
N GLN A 9 -6.77 3.29 -4.47
CA GLN A 9 -7.24 3.93 -5.70
C GLN A 9 -6.67 5.34 -5.88
N SER A 10 -6.47 5.70 -7.14
CA SER A 10 -6.20 7.07 -7.59
C SER A 10 -7.51 7.86 -7.80
N GLY A 11 -7.39 9.17 -8.03
CA GLY A 11 -8.51 10.06 -8.28
C GLY A 11 -9.16 10.58 -6.99
N GLU A 12 -10.39 11.06 -7.12
CA GLU A 12 -11.16 11.55 -5.98
C GLU A 12 -11.59 10.39 -5.07
N ILE A 13 -11.41 10.56 -3.79
CA ILE A 13 -11.80 9.60 -2.75
C ILE A 13 -12.60 10.28 -1.64
N PRO A 14 -13.52 9.55 -0.98
CA PRO A 14 -14.29 10.09 0.15
C PRO A 14 -13.40 10.62 1.26
N ILE A 15 -13.89 11.62 2.00
CA ILE A 15 -13.13 12.28 3.08
C ILE A 15 -12.67 11.28 4.16
N GLU A 16 -13.48 10.28 4.46
CA GLU A 16 -13.16 9.24 5.43
C GLU A 16 -11.95 8.40 4.97
N ILE A 17 -11.85 8.16 3.67
CA ILE A 17 -10.72 7.41 3.09
C ILE A 17 -9.48 8.28 3.00
N GLN A 18 -9.63 9.59 2.73
CA GLN A 18 -8.53 10.55 2.81
C GLN A 18 -7.90 10.54 4.20
N GLN A 19 -8.72 10.61 5.25
CA GLN A 19 -8.27 10.60 6.65
C GLN A 19 -7.57 9.28 7.01
N LEU A 20 -8.15 8.13 6.63
CA LEU A 20 -7.52 6.82 6.86
C LEU A 20 -6.17 6.69 6.13
N ALA A 21 -6.10 7.11 4.87
CA ALA A 21 -4.85 7.07 4.11
C ALA A 21 -3.78 7.98 4.75
N GLN A 22 -4.16 9.18 5.19
CA GLN A 22 -3.27 10.11 5.88
C GLN A 22 -2.77 9.53 7.21
N GLU A 23 -3.65 8.90 7.97
CA GLU A 23 -3.27 8.21 9.21
C GLU A 23 -2.30 7.04 8.95
N VAL A 24 -2.53 6.24 7.90
CA VAL A 24 -1.61 5.16 7.49
C VAL A 24 -0.22 5.72 7.22
N GLY A 25 -0.12 6.78 6.43
CA GLY A 25 1.17 7.42 6.15
C GLY A 25 1.86 7.93 7.41
N ARG A 26 1.12 8.61 8.27
CA ARG A 26 1.63 9.11 9.56
C ARG A 26 2.16 7.97 10.44
N GLU A 27 1.41 6.89 10.58
CA GLU A 27 1.83 5.73 11.40
C GLU A 27 3.06 5.02 10.81
N ILE A 28 3.19 4.94 9.49
CA ILE A 28 4.40 4.41 8.84
C ILE A 28 5.63 5.25 9.27
N ALA A 29 5.52 6.57 9.19
CA ALA A 29 6.60 7.48 9.56
C ALA A 29 6.96 7.39 11.06
N LEU A 30 5.96 7.38 11.94
CA LEU A 30 6.16 7.26 13.40
C LEU A 30 6.84 5.95 13.80
N ARG A 31 6.71 4.89 13.01
CA ARG A 31 7.42 3.61 13.17
C ARG A 31 8.83 3.60 12.56
N GLY A 32 9.31 4.72 12.02
CA GLY A 32 10.64 4.85 11.39
C GLY A 32 10.76 4.05 10.08
N ALA A 33 9.65 3.72 9.43
CA ALA A 33 9.62 3.06 8.14
C ALA A 33 9.54 4.09 7.00
N VAL A 34 9.96 3.69 5.80
CA VAL A 34 9.81 4.46 4.56
C VAL A 34 8.47 4.12 3.95
N LEU A 35 7.71 5.15 3.57
CA LEU A 35 6.51 4.96 2.78
C LEU A 35 6.87 4.86 1.30
N LEU A 36 6.42 3.79 0.65
CA LEU A 36 6.44 3.63 -0.81
C LEU A 36 5.02 3.71 -1.35
N SER A 37 4.81 4.43 -2.43
CA SER A 37 3.52 4.47 -3.12
C SER A 37 3.71 4.64 -4.63
N GLY A 38 2.61 4.58 -5.37
CA GLY A 38 2.62 4.93 -6.79
C GLY A 38 2.84 6.42 -7.07
N GLY A 39 2.95 7.26 -6.03
CA GLY A 39 3.39 8.63 -6.11
C GLY A 39 2.43 9.63 -6.76
N THR A 40 1.23 9.20 -7.16
CA THR A 40 0.24 10.08 -7.82
C THR A 40 -0.81 10.58 -6.81
N ASN A 41 -2.06 10.68 -7.20
CA ASN A 41 -3.15 11.24 -6.40
C ASN A 41 -3.96 10.17 -5.60
N GLY A 42 -5.04 10.59 -4.98
CA GLY A 42 -5.94 9.71 -4.21
C GLY A 42 -5.28 9.17 -2.94
N VAL A 43 -5.43 7.88 -2.67
CA VAL A 43 -4.86 7.23 -1.49
C VAL A 43 -3.34 7.48 -1.38
N MET A 44 -2.64 7.47 -2.51
CA MET A 44 -1.18 7.67 -2.55
C MET A 44 -0.77 9.06 -2.05
N GLU A 45 -1.49 10.10 -2.46
CA GLU A 45 -1.24 11.47 -2.05
C GLU A 45 -1.49 11.69 -0.56
N TYR A 46 -2.66 11.24 -0.06
CA TYR A 46 -3.00 11.41 1.35
C TYR A 46 -2.07 10.61 2.28
N ALA A 47 -1.67 9.41 1.88
CA ALA A 47 -0.67 8.64 2.63
C ALA A 47 0.70 9.36 2.63
N SER A 48 1.14 9.88 1.49
CA SER A 48 2.36 10.67 1.39
C SER A 48 2.32 11.91 2.28
N ARG A 49 1.20 12.64 2.26
CA ARG A 49 0.97 13.79 3.12
C ARG A 49 1.10 13.44 4.60
N GLY A 50 0.41 12.40 5.04
CA GLY A 50 0.46 11.96 6.45
C GLY A 50 1.87 11.57 6.89
N ALA A 51 2.64 10.91 6.04
CA ALA A 51 4.03 10.58 6.33
C ALA A 51 4.89 11.84 6.47
N LYS A 52 4.71 12.84 5.58
CA LYS A 52 5.45 14.11 5.63
C LYS A 52 5.12 14.92 6.88
N GLU A 53 3.86 14.97 7.29
CA GLU A 53 3.44 15.64 8.53
C GLU A 53 4.10 15.03 9.79
N ALA A 54 4.50 13.77 9.73
CA ALA A 54 5.26 13.07 10.77
C ALA A 54 6.78 12.99 10.50
N ASN A 55 7.32 13.83 9.61
CA ASN A 55 8.72 13.87 9.20
C ASN A 55 9.25 12.53 8.62
N GLY A 56 8.38 11.74 8.00
CA GLY A 56 8.74 10.50 7.32
C GLY A 56 9.36 10.71 5.95
N LEU A 57 10.02 9.66 5.46
CA LEU A 57 10.57 9.60 4.11
C LEU A 57 9.56 8.94 3.16
N VAL A 58 9.31 9.59 2.03
CA VAL A 58 8.33 9.16 1.02
C VAL A 58 9.01 8.91 -0.32
N VAL A 59 8.84 7.72 -0.85
CA VAL A 59 9.32 7.32 -2.18
C VAL A 59 8.12 7.09 -3.10
N GLY A 60 8.10 7.80 -4.23
CA GLY A 60 7.09 7.63 -5.27
C GLY A 60 7.62 6.83 -6.44
N ILE A 61 7.00 5.69 -6.73
CA ILE A 61 7.31 4.89 -7.93
C ILE A 61 6.37 5.34 -9.05
N LEU A 62 6.84 6.21 -9.90
CA LEU A 62 6.03 6.93 -10.88
C LEU A 62 5.91 6.20 -12.23
N PRO A 63 4.76 6.29 -12.90
CA PRO A 63 4.62 5.83 -14.27
C PRO A 63 5.28 6.81 -15.25
N GLY A 64 5.73 6.30 -16.40
CA GLY A 64 6.34 7.12 -17.45
C GLY A 64 7.72 7.67 -17.10
N ASP A 65 8.17 8.62 -17.92
CA ASP A 65 9.52 9.18 -17.88
C ASP A 65 9.62 10.55 -17.20
N THR A 66 8.46 11.11 -16.77
CA THR A 66 8.40 12.47 -16.19
C THR A 66 7.87 12.43 -14.77
N MET A 67 8.08 13.53 -14.03
CA MET A 67 7.57 13.73 -12.67
C MET A 67 6.24 14.50 -12.63
N ASP A 68 5.64 14.80 -13.78
CA ASP A 68 4.44 15.66 -13.88
C ASP A 68 3.23 15.13 -13.09
N ARG A 69 3.23 13.85 -12.77
CA ARG A 69 2.16 13.19 -12.01
C ARG A 69 2.51 12.97 -10.53
N ALA A 70 3.71 13.36 -10.11
CA ALA A 70 4.12 13.23 -8.71
C ALA A 70 3.28 14.17 -7.83
N ASN A 71 2.79 13.65 -6.70
CA ASN A 71 2.19 14.53 -5.71
C ASN A 71 3.28 15.31 -4.94
N ASP A 72 2.89 16.42 -4.33
CA ASP A 72 3.80 17.38 -3.69
C ASP A 72 4.53 16.86 -2.44
N TYR A 73 4.15 15.67 -1.96
CA TYR A 73 4.66 15.09 -0.73
C TYR A 73 5.75 14.01 -0.95
N ILE A 74 6.19 13.81 -2.20
CA ILE A 74 7.23 12.84 -2.54
C ILE A 74 8.62 13.45 -2.29
N ASP A 75 9.46 12.77 -1.50
CA ASP A 75 10.87 13.15 -1.32
C ASP A 75 11.75 12.59 -2.44
N ILE A 76 11.50 11.34 -2.81
CA ILE A 76 12.30 10.63 -3.83
C ILE A 76 11.37 10.13 -4.92
N PRO A 77 11.19 10.88 -6.01
CA PRO A 77 10.46 10.41 -7.18
C PRO A 77 11.34 9.48 -8.03
N ILE A 78 10.81 8.31 -8.37
CA ILE A 78 11.47 7.34 -9.26
C ILE A 78 10.58 7.17 -10.50
N THR A 79 11.01 7.72 -11.62
CA THR A 79 10.37 7.52 -12.92
C THR A 79 10.77 6.16 -13.47
N THR A 80 9.80 5.36 -13.92
CA THR A 80 10.05 3.96 -14.30
C THR A 80 10.08 3.73 -15.81
N GLY A 81 9.63 4.70 -16.61
CA GLY A 81 9.42 4.51 -18.05
C GLY A 81 8.28 3.54 -18.41
N LEU A 82 7.54 3.06 -17.41
CA LEU A 82 6.51 2.04 -17.57
C LEU A 82 5.09 2.60 -17.42
N SER A 83 4.11 1.90 -17.99
CA SER A 83 2.70 2.19 -17.75
C SER A 83 2.32 1.91 -16.30
N PHE A 84 1.14 2.38 -15.90
CA PHE A 84 0.62 2.24 -14.53
C PHE A 84 0.68 0.80 -14.01
N ASP A 85 0.27 -0.18 -14.84
CA ASP A 85 0.18 -1.59 -14.43
C ASP A 85 1.56 -2.19 -14.15
N TYR A 86 2.52 -1.98 -15.04
CA TYR A 86 3.88 -2.51 -14.86
C TYR A 86 4.65 -1.79 -13.75
N ARG A 87 4.43 -0.49 -13.58
CA ARG A 87 5.01 0.28 -12.47
C ARG A 87 4.56 -0.28 -11.11
N SER A 88 3.31 -0.71 -10.99
CA SER A 88 2.79 -1.32 -9.77
C SER A 88 3.56 -2.57 -9.36
N LEU A 89 4.09 -3.35 -10.29
CA LEU A 89 4.96 -4.49 -9.97
C LEU A 89 6.25 -4.04 -9.30
N ILE A 90 6.85 -2.94 -9.76
CA ILE A 90 8.06 -2.38 -9.12
C ILE A 90 7.77 -1.96 -7.68
N LEU A 91 6.63 -1.29 -7.44
CA LEU A 91 6.19 -0.92 -6.09
C LEU A 91 6.07 -2.16 -5.19
N VAL A 92 5.37 -3.20 -5.66
CA VAL A 92 5.19 -4.44 -4.90
C VAL A 92 6.53 -5.09 -4.57
N HIS A 93 7.42 -5.25 -5.55
CA HIS A 93 8.72 -5.87 -5.33
C HIS A 93 9.64 -5.05 -4.41
N SER A 94 9.53 -3.72 -4.45
CA SER A 94 10.34 -2.80 -3.63
C SER A 94 9.89 -2.73 -2.18
N SER A 95 8.69 -3.20 -1.86
CA SER A 95 8.11 -3.17 -0.52
C SER A 95 8.47 -4.41 0.29
N ASP A 96 8.65 -4.25 1.60
CA ASP A 96 8.83 -5.35 2.55
C ASP A 96 7.47 -5.91 3.01
N ALA A 97 6.45 -5.06 3.10
CA ALA A 97 5.04 -5.39 3.27
C ALA A 97 4.18 -4.29 2.63
N LEU A 98 2.89 -4.58 2.41
CA LEU A 98 1.95 -3.62 1.84
C LEU A 98 0.74 -3.43 2.76
N ILE A 99 0.20 -2.21 2.75
CA ILE A 99 -1.09 -1.88 3.36
C ILE A 99 -2.06 -1.47 2.25
N MET A 100 -3.19 -2.17 2.20
CA MET A 100 -4.25 -1.90 1.23
C MET A 100 -5.33 -1.01 1.85
N VAL A 101 -5.57 0.14 1.21
CA VAL A 101 -6.57 1.13 1.62
C VAL A 101 -7.61 1.28 0.51
N GLY A 102 -8.83 0.84 0.76
CA GLY A 102 -9.92 0.88 -0.23
C GLY A 102 -9.60 0.08 -1.47
N GLY A 103 -9.54 0.77 -2.59
CA GLY A 103 -9.03 0.22 -3.82
C GLY A 103 -10.05 -0.06 -4.90
N GLY A 104 -9.62 0.16 -6.13
CA GLY A 104 -10.27 -0.22 -7.38
C GLY A 104 -9.59 -1.41 -8.04
N ASN A 105 -9.77 -1.55 -9.35
CA ASN A 105 -9.24 -2.69 -10.11
C ASN A 105 -7.70 -2.74 -10.11
N GLY A 106 -7.03 -1.59 -10.23
CA GLY A 106 -5.55 -1.53 -10.17
C GLY A 106 -5.02 -2.03 -8.83
N THR A 107 -5.66 -1.64 -7.73
CA THR A 107 -5.32 -2.11 -6.37
C THR A 107 -5.51 -3.61 -6.21
N LEU A 108 -6.55 -4.19 -6.83
CA LEU A 108 -6.75 -5.63 -6.86
C LEU A 108 -5.61 -6.34 -7.64
N GLY A 109 -5.12 -5.73 -8.71
CA GLY A 109 -3.94 -6.21 -9.44
C GLY A 109 -2.67 -6.19 -8.58
N GLU A 110 -2.46 -5.12 -7.82
CA GLU A 110 -1.35 -5.00 -6.86
C GLU A 110 -1.44 -6.04 -5.74
N LEU A 111 -2.65 -6.30 -5.22
CA LEU A 111 -2.89 -7.36 -4.24
C LEU A 111 -2.54 -8.73 -4.80
N SER A 112 -2.99 -9.04 -6.03
CA SER A 112 -2.66 -10.30 -6.70
C SER A 112 -1.16 -10.44 -6.94
N ALA A 113 -0.50 -9.39 -7.40
CA ALA A 113 0.96 -9.37 -7.59
C ALA A 113 1.70 -9.60 -6.26
N ALA A 114 1.27 -8.97 -5.18
CA ALA A 114 1.86 -9.16 -3.85
C ALA A 114 1.71 -10.61 -3.38
N TYR A 115 0.53 -11.20 -3.54
CA TYR A 115 0.25 -12.58 -3.20
C TYR A 115 1.16 -13.57 -3.95
N LEU A 116 1.27 -13.40 -5.28
CA LEU A 116 2.12 -14.24 -6.14
C LEU A 116 3.62 -14.14 -5.78
N ASN A 117 4.04 -13.01 -5.23
CA ASN A 117 5.43 -12.74 -4.85
C ASN A 117 5.69 -12.88 -3.34
N LEU A 118 4.78 -13.51 -2.62
CA LEU A 118 4.88 -13.81 -1.18
C LEU A 118 5.13 -12.56 -0.33
N LYS A 119 4.61 -11.40 -0.78
CA LYS A 119 4.69 -10.15 -0.02
C LYS A 119 3.54 -10.08 0.98
N PRO A 120 3.81 -9.84 2.25
CA PRO A 120 2.75 -9.62 3.24
C PRO A 120 1.86 -8.44 2.84
N VAL A 121 0.55 -8.65 2.85
CA VAL A 121 -0.43 -7.59 2.65
C VAL A 121 -1.36 -7.54 3.84
N VAL A 122 -1.53 -6.36 4.41
CA VAL A 122 -2.55 -6.09 5.42
C VAL A 122 -3.65 -5.25 4.81
N ILE A 123 -4.87 -5.75 4.84
CA ILE A 123 -6.05 -5.13 4.25
C ILE A 123 -6.78 -4.36 5.34
N LEU A 124 -6.88 -3.04 5.18
CA LEU A 124 -7.61 -2.15 6.09
C LEU A 124 -9.10 -2.18 5.73
N GLU A 125 -9.86 -3.11 6.30
CA GLU A 125 -11.26 -3.39 5.91
C GLU A 125 -12.20 -2.18 5.99
N PRO A 126 -12.12 -1.28 7.00
CA PRO A 126 -12.98 -0.10 7.08
C PRO A 126 -12.80 0.90 5.95
N SER A 127 -11.73 0.78 5.15
CA SER A 127 -11.43 1.71 4.06
C SER A 127 -12.31 1.51 2.81
N GLY A 128 -13.24 0.55 2.81
CA GLY A 128 -14.20 0.37 1.72
C GLY A 128 -13.60 -0.26 0.46
N GLY A 129 -14.22 -0.02 -0.70
CA GLY A 129 -13.74 -0.56 -1.98
C GLY A 129 -13.50 -2.07 -1.97
N TRP A 130 -12.42 -2.52 -2.63
CA TRP A 130 -12.02 -3.93 -2.59
C TRP A 130 -11.52 -4.35 -1.20
N ALA A 131 -10.93 -3.46 -0.40
CA ALA A 131 -10.50 -3.81 0.95
C ALA A 131 -11.65 -4.41 1.80
N LYS A 132 -12.87 -3.89 1.64
CA LYS A 132 -14.06 -4.42 2.33
C LYS A 132 -14.54 -5.77 1.77
N LYS A 133 -14.22 -6.07 0.50
CA LYS A 133 -14.79 -7.22 -0.22
C LYS A 133 -13.87 -8.44 -0.25
N VAL A 134 -12.56 -8.25 -0.19
CA VAL A 134 -11.58 -9.32 -0.39
C VAL A 134 -11.84 -10.53 0.51
N ARG A 135 -12.12 -10.33 1.78
CA ARG A 135 -12.39 -11.45 2.71
C ARG A 135 -13.52 -12.34 2.23
N THR A 136 -14.58 -11.78 1.67
CA THR A 136 -15.78 -12.54 1.25
C THR A 136 -15.57 -13.37 -0.01
N ILE A 137 -14.56 -13.05 -0.82
CA ILE A 137 -14.23 -13.79 -2.04
C ILE A 137 -12.98 -14.65 -1.91
N ALA A 138 -12.22 -14.48 -0.84
CA ALA A 138 -10.99 -15.22 -0.59
C ALA A 138 -11.27 -16.66 -0.17
N TYR A 139 -10.40 -17.58 -0.59
CA TYR A 139 -10.39 -18.97 -0.09
C TYR A 139 -10.14 -18.98 1.42
N GLU A 140 -11.02 -19.64 2.16
CA GLU A 140 -10.95 -19.70 3.63
C GLU A 140 -10.77 -18.30 4.26
N GLU A 141 -11.38 -17.29 3.66
CA GLU A 141 -11.29 -15.89 4.07
C GLU A 141 -9.87 -15.30 4.13
N ALA A 142 -8.87 -16.04 3.69
CA ALA A 142 -7.47 -15.67 3.92
C ALA A 142 -6.51 -15.86 2.73
N TYR A 143 -6.93 -16.50 1.64
CA TYR A 143 -6.04 -16.81 0.52
C TYR A 143 -6.66 -16.41 -0.81
N LEU A 144 -5.83 -16.08 -1.81
CA LEU A 144 -6.35 -15.73 -3.14
C LEU A 144 -6.52 -16.95 -4.05
N ASP A 145 -5.92 -18.07 -3.71
CA ASP A 145 -6.10 -19.34 -4.45
C ASP A 145 -5.87 -20.57 -3.59
N GLU A 146 -6.10 -21.75 -4.18
CA GLU A 146 -5.98 -23.07 -3.52
C GLU A 146 -4.56 -23.41 -3.08
N ARG A 147 -3.53 -22.74 -3.63
CA ARG A 147 -2.11 -22.94 -3.25
C ARG A 147 -1.81 -22.45 -1.84
N LYS A 148 -2.61 -21.50 -1.32
CA LYS A 148 -2.47 -20.93 0.02
C LYS A 148 -1.05 -20.45 0.31
N SER A 149 -0.43 -19.80 -0.71
CA SER A 149 1.00 -19.47 -0.71
C SER A 149 1.38 -18.47 0.40
N ILE A 150 0.53 -17.50 0.65
CA ILE A 150 0.69 -16.53 1.74
C ILE A 150 -0.69 -16.12 2.26
N LYS A 151 -0.80 -15.97 3.56
CA LYS A 151 -2.04 -15.54 4.20
C LYS A 151 -2.22 -14.03 4.05
N LEU A 152 -3.41 -13.61 3.63
CA LEU A 152 -3.85 -12.22 3.72
C LEU A 152 -4.18 -11.88 5.17
N ASP A 153 -3.70 -10.76 5.64
CA ASP A 153 -4.05 -10.22 6.96
C ASP A 153 -5.07 -9.09 6.83
N TYR A 154 -5.92 -8.95 7.83
CA TYR A 154 -6.97 -7.94 7.86
C TYR A 154 -6.88 -7.14 9.16
N ALA A 155 -7.12 -5.84 9.06
CA ALA A 155 -7.09 -4.94 10.20
C ALA A 155 -8.34 -4.05 10.23
N GLN A 156 -8.79 -3.71 11.44
CA GLN A 156 -9.90 -2.79 11.68
C GLN A 156 -9.43 -1.37 11.98
N THR A 157 -8.17 -1.21 12.37
CA THR A 157 -7.56 0.09 12.65
C THR A 157 -6.20 0.23 11.96
N VAL A 158 -5.79 1.47 11.74
CA VAL A 158 -4.48 1.77 11.14
C VAL A 158 -3.35 1.26 12.02
N LYS A 159 -3.44 1.43 13.33
CA LYS A 159 -2.43 0.93 14.27
C LYS A 159 -2.27 -0.58 14.18
N GLU A 160 -3.38 -1.32 14.19
CA GLU A 160 -3.38 -2.78 14.01
C GLU A 160 -2.74 -3.18 12.69
N ALA A 161 -3.05 -2.46 11.59
CA ALA A 161 -2.48 -2.75 10.29
C ALA A 161 -0.94 -2.64 10.29
N LEU A 162 -0.40 -1.61 10.92
CA LEU A 162 1.05 -1.44 11.05
C LEU A 162 1.68 -2.48 11.97
N ASP A 163 1.05 -2.83 13.08
CA ASP A 163 1.54 -3.85 14.01
C ASP A 163 1.65 -5.21 13.31
N ILE A 164 0.62 -5.60 12.54
CA ILE A 164 0.62 -6.84 11.75
C ILE A 164 1.71 -6.79 10.66
N ALA A 165 1.79 -5.71 9.89
CA ALA A 165 2.77 -5.57 8.80
C ALA A 165 4.22 -5.72 9.31
N LEU A 166 4.56 -5.05 10.41
CA LEU A 166 5.88 -5.12 11.01
C LEU A 166 6.18 -6.52 11.56
N SER A 167 5.22 -7.15 12.21
CA SER A 167 5.37 -8.53 12.70
C SER A 167 5.64 -9.52 11.55
N ARG A 168 4.94 -9.39 10.42
CA ARG A 168 5.16 -10.24 9.24
C ARG A 168 6.56 -10.05 8.65
N ILE A 169 7.05 -8.81 8.60
CA ILE A 169 8.41 -8.52 8.12
C ILE A 169 9.46 -9.19 9.00
N GLU A 170 9.28 -9.17 10.32
CA GLU A 170 10.22 -9.81 11.26
C GLU A 170 10.23 -11.34 11.11
N LEU A 171 9.09 -11.95 10.92
CA LEU A 171 8.97 -13.40 10.70
C LEU A 171 9.65 -13.85 9.41
N ASN A 172 9.57 -13.05 8.34
CA ASN A 172 10.18 -13.37 7.05
C ASN A 172 11.71 -13.16 7.00
N LYS A 173 12.32 -12.56 8.03
CA LYS A 173 13.77 -12.38 8.15
C LYS A 173 14.47 -13.54 8.85
N ARG A 174 13.70 -14.45 9.43
CA ARG A 174 14.21 -15.64 10.12
C ARG A 174 14.22 -16.85 9.20
#